data_72272479b51ef465960acef0c9569649
#
_entry.id   72272479b51ef465960acef0c9569649
#
_cell.length_a   1.000
_cell.length_b   1.000
_cell.length_c   1.000
_cell.angle_alpha   90.00
_cell.angle_beta   90.00
_cell.angle_gamma   90.00
#
_symmetry.space_group_name_H-M   'P 1'
#
loop_
_entity.id
_entity.type
_entity.pdbx_description
1 polymer ?
#
loop_
_entity_poly.entity_id
_entity_poly.type
_entity_poly.pdbx_seq_one_letter_code
_entity_poly.pdbx_strand_id
1 'polypeptide(L)'
;MRRNRLFALFLDVLVCAVPADIAGLGLTWVVWRFLPAGRGLIPGIWAAAALTAIAAFLLRDARGGRARRWLAMEARRPDGRPPGAWGSIERNLVLLLPLWNVWDAWPVLRNGSAPRRCDRNSGTRIMQTT
;
A
#
# COMPACT_ATOMS: atom_id res chain seq x y z
N MET A 1 -2.52 -12.61 -15.77
CA MET A 1 -2.73 -11.24 -15.30
C MET A 1 -3.26 -11.10 -13.86
N ARG A 2 -4.33 -11.80 -13.44
CA ARG A 2 -4.89 -11.73 -12.05
C ARG A 2 -3.87 -12.12 -10.96
N ARG A 3 -3.18 -13.23 -11.13
CA ARG A 3 -2.21 -13.77 -10.16
C ARG A 3 -1.08 -12.78 -9.86
N ASN A 4 -0.56 -12.12 -10.89
CA ASN A 4 0.52 -11.14 -10.74
C ASN A 4 0.07 -9.86 -10.00
N ARG A 5 -1.20 -9.45 -10.13
CA ARG A 5 -1.75 -8.29 -9.40
C ARG A 5 -1.93 -8.58 -7.91
N LEU A 6 -2.38 -9.80 -7.55
CA LEU A 6 -2.49 -10.22 -6.16
C LEU A 6 -1.10 -10.35 -5.53
N PHE A 7 -0.15 -10.92 -6.26
CA PHE A 7 1.22 -11.04 -5.80
C PHE A 7 1.89 -9.66 -5.63
N ALA A 8 1.64 -8.73 -6.57
CA ALA A 8 2.08 -7.34 -6.43
C ALA A 8 1.51 -6.66 -5.17
N LEU A 9 0.21 -6.86 -4.90
CA LEU A 9 -0.41 -6.33 -3.69
C LEU A 9 0.22 -6.91 -2.42
N PHE A 10 0.45 -8.21 -2.40
CA PHE A 10 1.10 -8.89 -1.27
C PHE A 10 2.52 -8.35 -1.03
N LEU A 11 3.32 -8.20 -2.09
CA LEU A 11 4.65 -7.60 -1.99
C LEU A 11 4.58 -6.14 -1.50
N ASP A 12 3.62 -5.36 -1.98
CA ASP A 12 3.44 -3.98 -1.54
C ASP A 12 3.13 -3.90 -0.04
N VAL A 13 2.27 -4.80 0.48
CA VAL A 13 1.96 -4.88 1.92
C VAL A 13 3.21 -5.25 2.70
N LEU A 14 3.97 -6.27 2.26
CA LEU A 14 5.21 -6.67 2.93
C LEU A 14 6.24 -5.54 2.96
N VAL A 15 6.47 -4.86 1.84
CA VAL A 15 7.45 -3.75 1.76
C VAL A 15 7.05 -2.58 2.65
N CYS A 16 5.76 -2.37 2.90
CA CYS A 16 5.29 -1.29 3.78
C CYS A 16 5.24 -1.72 5.25
N ALA A 17 4.81 -2.93 5.56
CA ALA A 17 4.61 -3.41 6.92
C ALA A 17 5.91 -3.89 7.59
N VAL A 18 6.71 -4.71 6.90
CA VAL A 18 7.90 -5.34 7.50
C VAL A 18 8.90 -4.35 8.10
N PRO A 19 9.28 -3.24 7.42
CA PRO A 19 10.20 -2.26 8.02
C PRO A 19 9.62 -1.59 9.28
N ALA A 20 8.30 -1.30 9.28
CA ALA A 20 7.63 -0.69 10.42
C ALA A 20 7.57 -1.66 11.61
N ASP A 21 7.29 -2.95 11.35
CA ASP A 21 7.25 -3.99 12.37
C ASP A 21 8.65 -4.25 12.96
N ILE A 22 9.69 -4.30 12.13
CA ILE A 22 11.08 -4.46 12.59
C ILE A 22 11.47 -3.29 13.49
N ALA A 23 11.14 -2.06 13.10
CA ALA A 23 11.41 -0.87 13.91
C ALA A 23 10.62 -0.91 15.23
N GLY A 24 9.35 -1.29 15.19
CA GLY A 24 8.50 -1.46 16.37
C GLY A 24 9.04 -2.50 17.33
N LEU A 25 9.47 -3.67 16.83
CA LEU A 25 10.10 -4.71 17.63
C LEU A 25 11.42 -4.25 18.28
N GLY A 26 12.28 -3.58 17.49
CA GLY A 26 13.54 -3.05 17.98
C GLY A 26 13.35 -2.03 19.10
N LEU A 27 12.43 -1.08 18.93
CA LEU A 27 12.10 -0.09 19.96
C LEU A 27 11.47 -0.74 21.18
N THR A 28 10.58 -1.70 21.01
CA THR A 28 9.97 -2.46 22.10
C THR A 28 11.04 -3.19 22.90
N TRP A 29 11.99 -3.84 22.23
CA TRP A 29 13.11 -4.52 22.88
C TRP A 29 13.98 -3.57 23.70
N VAL A 30 14.31 -2.37 23.14
CA VAL A 30 15.07 -1.33 23.84
C VAL A 30 14.34 -0.87 25.11
N VAL A 31 13.05 -0.54 24.99
CA VAL A 31 12.22 -0.14 26.13
C VAL A 31 12.18 -1.25 27.18
N TRP A 32 11.98 -2.48 26.76
CA TRP A 32 11.88 -3.61 27.68
C TRP A 32 13.17 -3.88 28.43
N ARG A 33 14.32 -3.73 27.74
CA ARG A 33 15.65 -4.04 28.29
C ARG A 33 16.24 -2.91 29.14
N PHE A 34 16.03 -1.67 28.75
CA PHE A 34 16.76 -0.53 29.33
C PHE A 34 15.85 0.48 30.06
N LEU A 35 14.55 0.46 29.84
CA LEU A 35 13.59 1.43 30.35
C LEU A 35 12.38 0.74 30.99
N PRO A 36 12.56 0.00 32.11
CA PRO A 36 11.45 -0.77 32.70
C PRO A 36 10.26 0.11 33.13
N ALA A 37 10.51 1.37 33.54
CA ALA A 37 9.45 2.34 33.85
C ALA A 37 8.74 2.85 32.58
N GLY A 38 9.35 2.70 31.40
CA GLY A 38 8.81 3.12 30.11
C GLY A 38 7.92 2.10 29.41
N ARG A 39 7.59 0.97 30.04
CA ARG A 39 6.77 -0.09 29.40
C ARG A 39 5.40 0.39 28.96
N GLY A 40 4.84 1.42 29.57
CA GLY A 40 3.62 2.08 29.14
C GLY A 40 3.71 2.74 27.75
N LEU A 41 4.92 2.94 27.21
CA LEU A 41 5.13 3.49 25.86
C LEU A 41 4.95 2.43 24.75
N ILE A 42 4.97 1.15 25.08
CA ILE A 42 4.90 0.06 24.09
C ILE A 42 3.66 0.16 23.20
N PRO A 43 2.44 0.39 23.71
CA PRO A 43 1.27 0.58 22.85
C PRO A 43 1.42 1.76 21.88
N GLY A 44 2.05 2.84 22.33
CA GLY A 44 2.34 4.02 21.48
C GLY A 44 3.34 3.70 20.35
N ILE A 45 4.36 2.89 20.63
CA ILE A 45 5.33 2.42 19.63
C ILE A 45 4.61 1.62 18.53
N TRP A 46 3.74 0.70 18.91
CA TRP A 46 2.99 -0.11 17.95
C TRP A 46 1.95 0.71 17.19
N ALA A 47 1.29 1.67 17.84
CA ALA A 47 0.40 2.60 17.14
C ALA A 47 1.17 3.43 16.10
N ALA A 48 2.36 3.93 16.44
CA ALA A 48 3.20 4.67 15.51
C ALA A 48 3.70 3.79 14.34
N ALA A 49 4.09 2.54 14.62
CA ALA A 49 4.47 1.58 13.58
C ALA A 49 3.32 1.29 12.61
N ALA A 50 2.12 1.04 13.14
CA ALA A 50 0.92 0.81 12.33
C ALA A 50 0.56 2.03 11.46
N LEU A 51 0.58 3.24 12.02
CA LEU A 51 0.34 4.48 11.26
C LEU A 51 1.37 4.69 10.17
N THR A 52 2.65 4.39 10.44
CA THR A 52 3.73 4.47 9.46
C THR A 52 3.52 3.48 8.33
N ALA A 53 3.16 2.23 8.63
CA ALA A 53 2.85 1.21 7.63
C ALA A 53 1.65 1.61 6.75
N ILE A 54 0.57 2.14 7.36
CA ILE A 54 -0.61 2.63 6.63
C ILE A 54 -0.23 3.80 5.72
N ALA A 55 0.52 4.79 6.23
CA ALA A 55 0.95 5.93 5.43
C ALA A 55 1.84 5.49 4.25
N ALA A 56 2.80 4.59 4.49
CA ALA A 56 3.63 4.01 3.45
C ALA A 56 2.80 3.27 2.39
N PHE A 57 1.79 2.51 2.82
CA PHE A 57 0.88 1.80 1.93
C PHE A 57 0.03 2.76 1.08
N LEU A 58 -0.51 3.83 1.67
CA LEU A 58 -1.29 4.83 0.94
C LEU A 58 -0.43 5.56 -0.10
N LEU A 59 0.83 5.85 0.23
CA LEU A 59 1.75 6.59 -0.64
C LEU A 59 2.57 5.72 -1.60
N ARG A 60 2.40 4.40 -1.57
CA ARG A 60 3.23 3.45 -2.33
C ARG A 60 3.26 3.71 -3.84
N ASP A 61 2.16 4.16 -4.41
CA ASP A 61 2.01 4.42 -5.85
C ASP A 61 2.40 5.86 -6.24
N ALA A 62 2.68 6.74 -5.28
CA ALA A 62 2.94 8.16 -5.52
C ALA A 62 4.08 8.40 -6.54
N ARG A 63 5.07 7.50 -6.55
CA ARG A 63 6.22 7.51 -7.47
C ARG A 63 6.22 6.32 -8.44
N GLY A 64 5.04 5.77 -8.74
CA GLY A 64 4.89 4.67 -9.70
C GLY A 64 4.91 3.25 -9.08
N GLY A 65 5.14 3.10 -7.77
CA GLY A 65 5.10 1.81 -7.07
C GLY A 65 6.40 0.99 -7.18
N ARG A 66 7.22 0.94 -6.11
CA ARG A 66 8.52 0.23 -6.12
C ARG A 66 8.37 -1.29 -6.31
N ALA A 67 7.49 -1.93 -5.53
CA ALA A 67 7.30 -3.38 -5.60
C ALA A 67 6.70 -3.82 -6.94
N ARG A 68 5.86 -2.99 -7.56
CA ARG A 68 5.27 -3.28 -8.87
C ARG A 68 6.28 -3.20 -10.01
N ARG A 69 7.32 -2.37 -9.90
CA ARG A 69 8.39 -2.32 -10.90
C ARG A 69 9.12 -3.64 -11.02
N TRP A 70 9.26 -4.40 -9.91
CA TRP A 70 9.84 -5.76 -9.95
C TRP A 70 8.99 -6.74 -10.78
N LEU A 71 7.70 -6.44 -10.97
CA LEU A 71 6.79 -7.24 -11.78
C LEU A 71 6.49 -6.59 -13.14
N ALA A 72 7.33 -5.63 -13.58
CA ALA A 72 7.14 -4.87 -14.81
C ALA A 72 5.74 -4.21 -14.90
N MET A 73 5.22 -3.75 -13.76
CA MET A 73 3.93 -3.05 -13.67
C MET A 73 4.12 -1.70 -13.02
N GLU A 74 3.53 -0.67 -13.58
CA GLU A 74 3.61 0.68 -13.03
C GLU A 74 2.23 1.37 -13.08
N ALA A 75 1.92 2.12 -12.02
CA ALA A 75 0.75 2.97 -12.01
C ALA A 75 1.11 4.31 -12.64
N ARG A 76 0.43 4.69 -13.72
CA ARG A 76 0.63 5.95 -14.42
C ARG A 76 -0.69 6.64 -14.73
N ARG A 77 -0.65 7.96 -14.86
CA ARG A 77 -1.71 8.77 -15.44
C ARG A 77 -1.72 8.61 -16.96
N PRO A 78 -2.79 9.03 -17.65
CA PRO A 78 -2.84 9.03 -19.13
C PRO A 78 -1.71 9.83 -19.77
N ASP A 79 -1.19 10.86 -19.08
CA ASP A 79 -0.06 11.69 -19.50
C ASP A 79 1.31 11.05 -19.29
N GLY A 80 1.35 9.78 -18.81
CA GLY A 80 2.56 9.04 -18.55
C GLY A 80 3.25 9.37 -17.22
N ARG A 81 2.78 10.37 -16.47
CA ARG A 81 3.35 10.77 -15.18
C ARG A 81 2.89 9.84 -14.04
N PRO A 82 3.66 9.72 -12.96
CA PRO A 82 3.22 8.98 -11.78
C PRO A 82 2.00 9.68 -11.14
N PRO A 83 1.15 8.93 -10.39
CA PRO A 83 -0.10 9.45 -9.81
C PRO A 83 0.10 10.65 -8.87
N GLY A 84 1.29 10.79 -8.27
CA GLY A 84 1.54 11.72 -7.18
C GLY A 84 0.95 11.25 -5.85
N ALA A 85 1.18 12.01 -4.78
CA ALA A 85 0.74 11.62 -3.43
C ALA A 85 -0.78 11.49 -3.33
N TRP A 86 -1.52 12.47 -3.81
CA TRP A 86 -2.98 12.48 -3.73
C TRP A 86 -3.61 11.33 -4.53
N GLY A 87 -3.23 11.14 -5.78
CA GLY A 87 -3.74 10.03 -6.60
C GLY A 87 -3.38 8.65 -6.04
N SER A 88 -2.23 8.54 -5.33
CA SER A 88 -1.86 7.33 -4.61
C SER A 88 -2.78 7.07 -3.41
N ILE A 89 -3.07 8.11 -2.61
CA ILE A 89 -3.96 8.02 -1.45
C ILE A 89 -5.36 7.61 -1.90
N GLU A 90 -5.97 8.33 -2.85
CA GLU A 90 -7.32 8.03 -3.36
C GLU A 90 -7.44 6.58 -3.83
N ARG A 91 -6.43 6.12 -4.56
CA ARG A 91 -6.40 4.78 -5.11
C ARG A 91 -6.26 3.69 -4.05
N ASN A 92 -5.43 3.93 -3.03
CA ASN A 92 -5.08 2.91 -2.03
C ASN A 92 -5.98 2.95 -0.80
N LEU A 93 -6.65 4.08 -0.52
CA LEU A 93 -7.61 4.21 0.58
C LEU A 93 -8.73 3.17 0.49
N VAL A 94 -9.23 2.92 -0.72
CA VAL A 94 -10.26 1.91 -0.98
C VAL A 94 -9.82 0.51 -0.56
N LEU A 95 -8.52 0.20 -0.65
CA LEU A 95 -7.97 -1.10 -0.29
C LEU A 95 -7.91 -1.35 1.22
N LEU A 96 -7.97 -0.30 2.04
CA LEU A 96 -8.04 -0.41 3.50
C LEU A 96 -9.44 -0.77 4.00
N LEU A 97 -10.47 -0.59 3.17
CA LEU A 97 -11.86 -0.86 3.52
C LEU A 97 -12.32 -2.16 2.82
N PRO A 98 -12.43 -3.31 3.54
CA PRO A 98 -12.67 -4.62 2.92
C PRO A 98 -13.92 -4.67 2.05
N LEU A 99 -15.04 -4.11 2.53
CA LEU A 99 -16.32 -4.08 1.81
C LEU A 99 -16.25 -3.18 0.56
N TRP A 100 -15.56 -2.04 0.68
CA TRP A 100 -15.39 -1.09 -0.42
C TRP A 100 -14.47 -1.66 -1.51
N ASN A 101 -13.51 -2.50 -1.11
CA ASN A 101 -12.61 -3.18 -2.04
C ASN A 101 -13.35 -4.14 -2.97
N VAL A 102 -14.36 -4.88 -2.45
CA VAL A 102 -15.21 -5.75 -3.28
C VAL A 102 -16.02 -4.92 -4.28
N TRP A 103 -16.60 -3.81 -3.84
CA TRP A 103 -17.37 -2.91 -4.70
C TRP A 103 -16.50 -2.22 -5.76
N ASP A 104 -15.27 -1.82 -5.41
CA ASP A 104 -14.29 -1.26 -6.34
C ASP A 104 -13.83 -2.27 -7.39
N ALA A 105 -13.60 -3.52 -6.98
CA ALA A 105 -13.17 -4.60 -7.86
C ALA A 105 -14.30 -5.17 -8.72
N TRP A 106 -15.58 -4.87 -8.43
CA TRP A 106 -16.74 -5.42 -9.11
C TRP A 106 -16.71 -5.32 -10.63
N PRO A 107 -16.32 -4.17 -11.26
CA PRO A 107 -16.21 -4.08 -12.71
C PRO A 107 -15.18 -5.06 -13.30
N VAL A 108 -14.07 -5.28 -12.58
CA VAL A 108 -13.02 -6.24 -13.00
C VAL A 108 -13.49 -7.69 -12.84
N LEU A 109 -14.31 -7.96 -11.81
CA LEU A 109 -14.87 -9.29 -11.56
C LEU A 109 -15.90 -9.66 -12.63
N ARG A 110 -16.72 -8.69 -13.05
CA ARG A 110 -17.75 -8.88 -14.07
C ARG A 110 -17.18 -8.86 -15.49
N ASN A 111 -16.23 -8.00 -15.76
CA ASN A 111 -15.61 -7.84 -17.07
C ASN A 111 -14.08 -7.72 -16.89
N GLY A 112 -13.35 -8.80 -17.12
CA GLY A 112 -11.92 -8.95 -16.78
C GLY A 112 -10.97 -7.90 -17.36
N SER A 113 -11.40 -7.13 -18.36
CA SER A 113 -10.65 -6.03 -18.98
C SER A 113 -11.01 -4.66 -18.44
N ALA A 114 -12.10 -4.53 -17.65
CA ALA A 114 -12.53 -3.23 -17.15
C ALA A 114 -11.55 -2.68 -16.08
N PRO A 115 -11.27 -1.38 -16.06
CA PRO A 115 -10.49 -0.76 -14.99
C PRO A 115 -11.27 -0.77 -13.68
N ARG A 116 -10.57 -0.79 -12.55
CA ARG A 116 -11.18 -0.60 -11.23
C ARG A 116 -11.82 0.78 -11.14
N ARG A 117 -12.82 0.95 -10.25
CA ARG A 117 -13.47 2.25 -10.06
C ARG A 117 -12.49 3.29 -9.51
N CYS A 118 -11.63 2.91 -8.55
CA CYS A 118 -10.59 3.80 -8.03
C CYS A 118 -9.57 4.21 -9.11
N ASP A 119 -9.21 3.33 -10.04
CA ASP A 119 -8.33 3.66 -11.16
C ASP A 119 -9.00 4.66 -12.12
N ARG A 120 -10.32 4.53 -12.31
CA ARG A 120 -11.11 5.47 -13.12
C ARG A 120 -11.24 6.83 -12.44
N ASN A 121 -11.54 6.88 -11.15
CA ASN A 121 -11.72 8.11 -10.39
C ASN A 121 -10.41 8.88 -10.23
N SER A 122 -9.30 8.18 -9.96
CA SER A 122 -7.98 8.79 -9.87
C SER A 122 -7.33 9.09 -11.23
N GLY A 123 -8.01 8.75 -12.34
CA GLY A 123 -7.48 8.93 -13.69
C GLY A 123 -6.19 8.13 -13.95
N THR A 124 -5.97 7.03 -13.23
CA THR A 124 -4.74 6.22 -13.35
C THR A 124 -4.98 4.90 -14.05
N ARG A 125 -3.94 4.36 -14.68
CA ARG A 125 -3.95 3.02 -15.29
C ARG A 125 -2.72 2.25 -14.87
N ILE A 126 -2.85 0.92 -14.73
CA ILE A 126 -1.69 0.04 -14.59
C ILE A 126 -1.20 -0.29 -15.99
N MET A 127 0.02 0.12 -16.30
CA MET A 127 0.70 -0.23 -17.55
C MET A 127 1.71 -1.32 -17.28
N GLN A 128 1.90 -2.23 -18.25
CA GLN A 128 3.05 -3.12 -18.28
C GLN A 128 4.20 -2.34 -18.91
N THR A 129 5.30 -2.25 -18.20
CA THR A 129 6.59 -1.77 -18.73
C THR A 129 7.27 -2.94 -19.41
N THR A 130 7.39 -2.87 -20.72
CA THR A 130 8.24 -3.74 -21.53
C THR A 130 9.69 -3.45 -21.23
#